data_f3fd76a89f756ae136e1b4dd760c4b0b
#
_entry.id   f3fd76a89f756ae136e1b4dd760c4b0b
#
_cell.length_a   1.000
_cell.length_b   1.000
_cell.length_c   1.000
_cell.angle_alpha   90.00
_cell.angle_beta   90.00
_cell.angle_gamma   90.00
#
_symmetry.space_group_name_H-M   'P 1'
#
loop_
_entity.id
_entity.type
_entity.pdbx_description
1 polymer ?
#
loop_
_entity_poly.entity_id
_entity_poly.type
_entity_poly.pdbx_seq_one_letter_code
_entity_poly.pdbx_strand_id
1 'polypeptide(L)'
;NTNEISTEKLQQFDAIILGIRAFNVVDELKYKNKILFQYVEKGGNLIIQYNTTNNLVTKEIAPYSLELSRDRVTDENAKVTFLTPNHKVLNQPNKITEKDFTGWVQEQGLYYPNKWSSEFIPILASNDEGESSKTGGLVIAKYGKGNYIYTGLSFFRELPEGVSGAYRLLANMIALDK
;
A
#
# COMPACT_ATOMS: atom_id res chain seq x y z
N ASN A 1 10.30 2.49 16.67
CA ASN A 1 10.79 3.74 17.23
C ASN A 1 11.41 4.58 16.09
N THR A 2 11.00 5.85 15.94
CA THR A 2 11.50 6.74 14.87
C THR A 2 13.01 7.02 14.96
N ASN A 3 13.60 6.94 16.15
CA ASN A 3 15.05 7.04 16.35
C ASN A 3 15.84 5.93 15.63
N GLU A 4 15.16 4.85 15.25
CA GLU A 4 15.76 3.71 14.54
C GLU A 4 15.71 3.87 13.02
N ILE A 5 15.05 4.90 12.51
CA ILE A 5 15.01 5.20 11.07
C ILE A 5 16.35 5.85 10.68
N SER A 6 17.32 5.02 10.33
CA SER A 6 18.58 5.41 9.70
C SER A 6 18.86 4.53 8.48
N THR A 7 19.65 5.04 7.56
CA THR A 7 19.95 4.32 6.30
C THR A 7 20.57 2.94 6.58
N GLU A 8 21.52 2.85 7.52
CA GLU A 8 22.23 1.63 7.84
C GLU A 8 21.31 0.59 8.49
N LYS A 9 20.41 1.04 9.37
CA LYS A 9 19.50 0.14 10.08
C LYS A 9 18.40 -0.39 9.17
N LEU A 10 17.85 0.47 8.30
CA LEU A 10 16.79 0.06 7.39
C LEU A 10 17.27 -0.97 6.36
N GLN A 11 18.53 -0.90 5.92
CA GLN A 11 19.10 -1.85 4.95
C GLN A 11 19.22 -3.29 5.48
N GLN A 12 18.97 -3.53 6.76
CA GLN A 12 18.96 -4.86 7.36
C GLN A 12 17.64 -5.62 7.12
N PHE A 13 16.63 -4.93 6.57
CA PHE A 13 15.31 -5.48 6.34
C PHE A 13 14.99 -5.52 4.85
N ASP A 14 14.35 -6.60 4.40
CA ASP A 14 13.85 -6.74 3.02
C ASP A 14 12.64 -5.87 2.74
N ALA A 15 11.79 -5.68 3.75
CA ALA A 15 10.61 -4.84 3.66
C ALA A 15 10.39 -4.04 4.96
N ILE A 16 9.84 -2.84 4.80
CA ILE A 16 9.41 -1.97 5.90
C ILE A 16 7.94 -1.64 5.68
N ILE A 17 7.15 -1.78 6.73
CA ILE A 17 5.72 -1.47 6.71
C ILE A 17 5.48 -0.28 7.64
N LEU A 18 4.96 0.82 7.09
CA LEU A 18 4.39 1.88 7.90
C LEU A 18 2.92 1.55 8.19
N GLY A 19 2.59 1.55 9.47
CA GLY A 19 1.23 1.30 9.93
C GLY A 19 0.24 2.37 9.45
N ILE A 20 -1.03 2.09 9.63
CA ILE A 20 -2.10 3.02 9.29
C ILE A 20 -1.88 4.40 9.90
N ARG A 21 -2.15 5.45 9.13
CA ARG A 21 -2.07 6.85 9.55
C ARG A 21 -0.68 7.29 10.06
N ALA A 22 0.39 6.54 9.74
CA ALA A 22 1.73 6.90 10.20
C ALA A 22 2.11 8.35 9.83
N PHE A 23 1.83 8.78 8.60
CA PHE A 23 2.03 10.16 8.16
C PHE A 23 1.01 11.18 8.72
N ASN A 24 0.04 10.74 9.51
CA ASN A 24 -0.86 11.67 10.22
C ASN A 24 -0.47 11.86 11.68
N VAL A 25 0.25 10.90 12.31
CA VAL A 25 0.44 10.88 13.76
C VAL A 25 1.91 10.81 14.20
N VAL A 26 2.84 10.61 13.26
CA VAL A 26 4.28 10.52 13.55
C VAL A 26 4.98 11.72 12.95
N ASP A 27 5.14 12.78 13.74
CA ASP A 27 5.68 14.07 13.28
C ASP A 27 7.07 13.97 12.67
N GLU A 28 7.90 13.05 13.15
CA GLU A 28 9.26 12.88 12.69
C GLU A 28 9.33 12.37 11.23
N LEU A 29 8.27 11.76 10.71
CA LEU A 29 8.25 11.28 9.33
C LEU A 29 8.42 12.40 8.30
N LYS A 30 8.06 13.65 8.64
CA LYS A 30 8.34 14.81 7.78
C LYS A 30 9.84 15.04 7.52
N TYR A 31 10.70 14.55 8.42
CA TYR A 31 12.15 14.67 8.30
C TYR A 31 12.82 13.35 7.88
N LYS A 32 12.11 12.24 8.01
CA LYS A 32 12.63 10.88 7.77
C LYS A 32 12.16 10.28 6.44
N ASN A 33 11.21 10.91 5.74
CA ASN A 33 10.69 10.42 4.48
C ASN A 33 11.79 10.20 3.43
N LYS A 34 12.77 11.10 3.33
CA LYS A 34 13.90 10.96 2.39
C LYS A 34 14.77 9.73 2.70
N ILE A 35 14.94 9.39 3.99
CA ILE A 35 15.68 8.19 4.39
C ILE A 35 14.91 6.94 3.97
N LEU A 36 13.58 6.95 4.11
CA LEU A 36 12.71 5.87 3.64
C LEU A 36 12.80 5.70 2.12
N PHE A 37 12.83 6.80 1.37
CA PHE A 37 12.97 6.73 -0.09
C PHE A 37 14.36 6.24 -0.51
N GLN A 38 15.43 6.65 0.17
CA GLN A 38 16.77 6.11 -0.05
C GLN A 38 16.85 4.60 0.24
N TYR A 39 16.10 4.11 1.23
CA TYR A 39 15.99 2.68 1.49
C TYR A 39 15.37 1.94 0.28
N VAL A 40 14.29 2.50 -0.30
CA VAL A 40 13.68 1.93 -1.52
C VAL A 40 14.67 1.99 -2.69
N GLU A 41 15.32 3.14 -2.91
CA GLU A 41 16.30 3.31 -3.99
C GLU A 41 17.39 2.24 -3.97
N LYS A 42 17.81 1.81 -2.77
CA LYS A 42 18.83 0.77 -2.56
C LYS A 42 18.29 -0.66 -2.67
N GLY A 43 17.00 -0.87 -2.84
CA GLY A 43 16.40 -2.17 -3.11
C GLY A 43 15.40 -2.67 -2.08
N GLY A 44 15.06 -1.89 -1.05
CA GLY A 44 14.05 -2.24 -0.06
C GLY A 44 12.62 -2.14 -0.59
N ASN A 45 11.70 -2.88 0.01
CA ASN A 45 10.25 -2.72 -0.21
C ASN A 45 9.66 -1.86 0.90
N LEU A 46 9.10 -0.71 0.55
CA LEU A 46 8.43 0.19 1.49
C LEU A 46 6.92 0.12 1.27
N ILE A 47 6.19 -0.40 2.25
CA ILE A 47 4.74 -0.56 2.22
C ILE A 47 4.12 0.49 3.12
N ILE A 48 3.33 1.38 2.54
CA ILE A 48 2.60 2.42 3.25
C ILE A 48 1.13 2.02 3.28
N GLN A 49 0.59 1.80 4.47
CA GLN A 49 -0.84 1.62 4.65
C GLN A 49 -1.56 2.98 4.62
N TYR A 50 -2.89 2.97 4.57
CA TYR A 50 -3.67 4.20 4.40
C TYR A 50 -3.30 5.32 5.37
N ASN A 51 -3.37 6.54 4.87
CA ASN A 51 -3.31 7.78 5.63
C ASN A 51 -4.50 8.65 5.25
N THR A 52 -5.00 9.44 6.18
CA THR A 52 -6.10 10.37 5.89
C THR A 52 -5.61 11.58 5.11
N THR A 53 -6.48 12.22 4.35
CA THR A 53 -6.16 13.44 3.59
C THR A 53 -5.88 14.66 4.47
N ASN A 54 -6.38 14.65 5.70
CA ASN A 54 -6.23 15.77 6.65
C ASN A 54 -5.04 15.51 7.59
N ASN A 55 -4.36 16.60 7.98
CA ASN A 55 -3.29 16.58 8.98
C ASN A 55 -2.10 15.66 8.61
N LEU A 56 -1.77 15.57 7.34
CA LEU A 56 -0.51 14.95 6.94
C LEU A 56 0.66 15.78 7.44
N VAL A 57 1.61 15.17 8.11
CA VAL A 57 2.85 15.83 8.60
C VAL A 57 3.74 16.31 7.45
N THR A 58 3.56 15.73 6.27
CA THR A 58 4.16 16.17 5.00
C THR A 58 3.27 15.75 3.82
N LYS A 59 3.32 16.52 2.73
CA LYS A 59 2.71 16.13 1.46
C LYS A 59 3.58 15.15 0.65
N GLU A 60 4.87 15.10 0.96
CA GLU A 60 5.83 14.20 0.32
C GLU A 60 5.79 12.82 1.00
N ILE A 61 4.69 12.08 0.82
CA ILE A 61 4.51 10.74 1.38
C ILE A 61 5.10 9.64 0.47
N ALA A 62 5.42 9.96 -0.78
CA ALA A 62 5.94 9.04 -1.79
C ALA A 62 7.12 9.66 -2.55
N PRO A 63 7.99 8.85 -3.21
CA PRO A 63 9.11 9.36 -4.00
C PRO A 63 8.68 10.05 -5.30
N TYR A 64 7.47 9.77 -5.77
CA TYR A 64 6.82 10.41 -6.91
C TYR A 64 5.50 11.06 -6.46
N SER A 65 4.91 11.90 -7.32
CA SER A 65 3.63 12.54 -6.99
C SER A 65 2.53 11.51 -6.73
N LEU A 66 1.91 11.60 -5.55
CA LEU A 66 0.80 10.76 -5.11
C LEU A 66 -0.15 11.60 -4.25
N GLU A 67 -1.39 11.77 -4.72
CA GLU A 67 -2.41 12.57 -4.03
C GLU A 67 -3.48 11.66 -3.45
N LEU A 68 -3.62 11.69 -2.13
CA LEU A 68 -4.65 10.94 -1.42
C LEU A 68 -6.02 11.58 -1.61
N SER A 69 -7.05 10.76 -1.62
CA SER A 69 -8.44 11.18 -1.65
C SER A 69 -9.24 10.58 -0.48
N ARG A 70 -10.55 10.82 -0.49
CA ARG A 70 -11.50 10.14 0.40
C ARG A 70 -12.15 8.93 -0.26
N ASP A 71 -11.66 8.52 -1.41
CA ASP A 71 -12.14 7.34 -2.10
C ASP A 71 -12.01 6.12 -1.20
N ARG A 72 -13.07 5.33 -1.19
CA ARG A 72 -13.18 4.13 -0.36
C ARG A 72 -14.10 3.11 -1.04
N VAL A 73 -14.05 1.88 -0.58
CA VAL A 73 -14.99 0.82 -0.94
C VAL A 73 -15.48 0.21 0.37
N THR A 74 -16.75 0.47 0.67
CA THR A 74 -17.37 0.11 1.95
C THR A 74 -18.00 -1.27 1.95
N ASP A 75 -18.38 -1.78 0.78
CA ASP A 75 -18.87 -3.15 0.63
C ASP A 75 -17.68 -4.11 0.66
N GLU A 76 -17.57 -4.88 1.73
CA GLU A 76 -16.53 -5.91 1.89
C GLU A 76 -16.61 -7.02 0.82
N ASN A 77 -17.76 -7.18 0.18
CA ASN A 77 -17.99 -8.16 -0.89
C ASN A 77 -17.88 -7.54 -2.30
N ALA A 78 -17.53 -6.25 -2.41
CA ALA A 78 -17.41 -5.58 -3.69
C ALA A 78 -16.43 -6.35 -4.61
N LYS A 79 -16.83 -6.50 -5.87
CA LYS A 79 -16.02 -7.23 -6.85
C LYS A 79 -14.67 -6.54 -7.07
N VAL A 80 -13.59 -7.31 -6.97
CA VAL A 80 -12.23 -6.84 -7.28
C VAL A 80 -11.87 -7.20 -8.71
N THR A 81 -11.38 -6.23 -9.47
CA THR A 81 -10.85 -6.39 -10.82
C THR A 81 -9.33 -6.26 -10.80
N PHE A 82 -8.64 -7.20 -11.41
CA PHE A 82 -7.18 -7.15 -11.56
C PHE A 82 -6.81 -6.31 -12.79
N LEU A 83 -6.30 -5.10 -12.57
CA LEU A 83 -5.90 -4.18 -13.65
C LEU A 83 -4.60 -4.61 -14.32
N THR A 84 -3.70 -5.22 -13.54
CA THR A 84 -2.39 -5.67 -14.01
C THR A 84 -2.18 -7.14 -13.60
N PRO A 85 -2.94 -8.10 -14.19
CA PRO A 85 -3.02 -9.49 -13.72
C PRO A 85 -1.67 -10.22 -13.77
N ASN A 86 -0.74 -9.79 -14.60
CA ASN A 86 0.59 -10.38 -14.74
C ASN A 86 1.64 -9.77 -13.78
N HIS A 87 1.26 -8.77 -12.98
CA HIS A 87 2.20 -8.17 -12.02
C HIS A 87 2.63 -9.21 -10.97
N LYS A 88 3.92 -9.22 -10.61
CA LYS A 88 4.48 -10.19 -9.65
C LYS A 88 3.75 -10.19 -8.31
N VAL A 89 3.30 -9.02 -7.81
CA VAL A 89 2.55 -8.92 -6.54
C VAL A 89 1.27 -9.75 -6.52
N LEU A 90 0.70 -10.08 -7.66
CA LEU A 90 -0.48 -10.93 -7.79
C LEU A 90 -0.14 -12.40 -8.06
N ASN A 91 1.14 -12.73 -8.24
CA ASN A 91 1.53 -14.05 -8.72
C ASN A 91 2.60 -14.73 -7.87
N GLN A 92 3.35 -14.00 -7.03
CA GLN A 92 4.51 -14.54 -6.30
C GLN A 92 4.64 -13.88 -4.92
N PRO A 93 4.91 -14.68 -3.88
CA PRO A 93 4.98 -16.15 -3.86
C PRO A 93 3.62 -16.83 -3.96
N ASN A 94 2.52 -16.09 -3.80
CA ASN A 94 1.16 -16.60 -3.87
C ASN A 94 0.47 -16.16 -5.15
N LYS A 95 -0.26 -17.06 -5.81
CA LYS A 95 -1.20 -16.68 -6.85
C LYS A 95 -2.44 -16.08 -6.20
N ILE A 96 -2.64 -14.78 -6.36
CA ILE A 96 -3.82 -14.05 -5.86
C ILE A 96 -4.96 -14.19 -6.87
N THR A 97 -6.15 -14.46 -6.38
CA THR A 97 -7.38 -14.67 -7.14
C THR A 97 -8.54 -13.91 -6.51
N GLU A 98 -9.69 -13.87 -7.14
CA GLU A 98 -10.91 -13.27 -6.57
C GLU A 98 -11.28 -13.89 -5.22
N LYS A 99 -10.96 -15.17 -5.00
CA LYS A 99 -11.21 -15.87 -3.72
C LYS A 99 -10.43 -15.27 -2.54
N ASP A 100 -9.31 -14.64 -2.79
CA ASP A 100 -8.50 -14.00 -1.75
C ASP A 100 -9.16 -12.71 -1.20
N PHE A 101 -10.22 -12.24 -1.84
CA PHE A 101 -11.08 -11.14 -1.38
C PHE A 101 -12.40 -11.61 -0.79
N THR A 102 -12.59 -12.91 -0.62
CA THR A 102 -13.79 -13.48 0.06
C THR A 102 -13.57 -13.48 1.57
N GLY A 103 -14.61 -13.10 2.32
CA GLY A 103 -14.57 -13.10 3.78
C GLY A 103 -13.84 -11.89 4.37
N TRP A 104 -13.62 -10.87 3.58
CA TRP A 104 -13.20 -9.57 4.10
C TRP A 104 -14.30 -9.00 4.99
N VAL A 105 -13.93 -8.14 5.94
CA VAL A 105 -14.83 -7.62 6.98
C VAL A 105 -14.90 -6.10 6.95
N GLN A 106 -16.11 -5.57 7.16
CA GLN A 106 -16.46 -4.17 7.31
C GLN A 106 -16.27 -3.30 6.06
N GLU A 107 -15.12 -3.34 5.38
CA GLU A 107 -14.82 -2.55 4.18
C GLU A 107 -13.61 -3.11 3.46
N GLN A 108 -13.55 -2.98 2.15
CA GLN A 108 -12.35 -3.36 1.40
C GLN A 108 -11.19 -2.38 1.61
N GLY A 109 -11.51 -1.09 1.76
CA GLY A 109 -10.46 -0.12 2.00
C GLY A 109 -10.92 1.34 1.93
N LEU A 110 -9.99 2.24 2.22
CA LEU A 110 -10.28 3.66 2.44
C LEU A 110 -9.08 4.55 2.14
N TYR A 111 -9.36 5.82 1.89
CA TYR A 111 -8.37 6.84 1.58
C TYR A 111 -7.44 6.44 0.43
N TYR A 112 -8.04 5.93 -0.64
CA TYR A 112 -7.30 5.60 -1.85
C TYR A 112 -6.71 6.86 -2.48
N PRO A 113 -5.50 6.85 -3.02
CA PRO A 113 -5.07 7.89 -3.93
C PRO A 113 -5.95 7.88 -5.18
N ASN A 114 -6.19 9.06 -5.75
CA ASN A 114 -6.95 9.20 -7.00
C ASN A 114 -6.18 9.95 -8.09
N LYS A 115 -4.99 10.46 -7.74
CA LYS A 115 -4.04 11.04 -8.71
C LYS A 115 -2.63 10.61 -8.36
N TRP A 116 -1.88 10.23 -9.36
CA TRP A 116 -0.47 9.87 -9.24
C TRP A 116 0.27 10.05 -10.56
N SER A 117 1.59 10.10 -10.49
CA SER A 117 2.46 10.16 -11.66
C SER A 117 2.54 8.80 -12.37
N SER A 118 2.97 8.81 -13.63
CA SER A 118 3.02 7.64 -14.53
C SER A 118 3.88 6.48 -14.03
N GLU A 119 4.74 6.72 -13.06
CA GLU A 119 5.59 5.71 -12.43
C GLU A 119 4.79 4.71 -11.56
N PHE A 120 3.60 5.10 -11.12
CA PHE A 120 2.73 4.21 -10.36
C PHE A 120 1.89 3.32 -11.27
N ILE A 121 1.88 2.04 -10.94
CA ILE A 121 1.05 1.01 -11.58
C ILE A 121 -0.10 0.69 -10.62
N PRO A 122 -1.37 0.97 -11.01
CA PRO A 122 -2.53 0.50 -10.26
C PRO A 122 -2.71 -1.01 -10.48
N ILE A 123 -2.89 -1.73 -9.40
CA ILE A 123 -2.94 -3.20 -9.42
C ILE A 123 -4.38 -3.71 -9.43
N LEU A 124 -5.24 -3.09 -8.63
CA LEU A 124 -6.61 -3.53 -8.39
C LEU A 124 -7.60 -2.38 -8.60
N ALA A 125 -8.82 -2.74 -8.99
CA ALA A 125 -9.95 -1.83 -9.02
C ALA A 125 -11.15 -2.47 -8.34
N SER A 126 -11.92 -1.68 -7.60
CA SER A 126 -13.21 -2.07 -7.02
C SER A 126 -14.07 -0.83 -6.79
N ASN A 127 -15.35 -1.02 -6.52
CA ASN A 127 -16.30 0.05 -6.20
C ASN A 127 -17.50 -0.49 -5.45
N ASP A 128 -18.15 0.36 -4.68
CA ASP A 128 -19.48 0.10 -4.15
C ASP A 128 -20.51 0.13 -5.29
N GLU A 129 -21.66 -0.55 -5.10
CA GLU A 129 -22.70 -0.62 -6.12
C GLU A 129 -23.16 0.81 -6.52
N GLY A 130 -23.26 1.06 -7.81
CA GLY A 130 -23.67 2.37 -8.37
C GLY A 130 -22.57 3.42 -8.38
N GLU A 131 -21.36 3.13 -7.87
CA GLU A 131 -20.24 4.06 -7.91
C GLU A 131 -19.28 3.80 -9.07
N SER A 132 -18.47 4.83 -9.38
CA SER A 132 -17.35 4.67 -10.32
C SER A 132 -16.24 3.84 -9.73
N SER A 133 -15.56 3.09 -10.58
CA SER A 133 -14.42 2.23 -10.18
C SER A 133 -13.29 3.05 -9.54
N LYS A 134 -12.80 2.58 -8.38
CA LYS A 134 -11.67 3.13 -7.64
C LYS A 134 -10.44 2.27 -7.93
N THR A 135 -9.39 2.86 -8.45
CA THR A 135 -8.20 2.13 -8.90
C THR A 135 -6.99 2.30 -7.98
N GLY A 136 -7.13 3.08 -6.91
CA GLY A 136 -6.05 3.43 -5.98
C GLY A 136 -5.90 2.50 -4.78
N GLY A 137 -6.66 1.39 -4.69
CA GLY A 137 -6.62 0.50 -3.53
C GLY A 137 -5.24 -0.12 -3.28
N LEU A 138 -4.50 -0.39 -4.35
CA LEU A 138 -3.11 -0.84 -4.32
C LEU A 138 -2.38 -0.26 -5.53
N VAL A 139 -1.40 0.60 -5.29
CA VAL A 139 -0.53 1.20 -6.32
C VAL A 139 0.93 0.97 -5.99
N ILE A 140 1.73 0.65 -7.00
CA ILE A 140 3.14 0.28 -6.85
C ILE A 140 3.99 1.08 -7.83
N ALA A 141 5.10 1.62 -7.35
CA ALA A 141 6.10 2.26 -8.19
C ALA A 141 7.49 1.68 -7.92
N LYS A 142 8.26 1.47 -8.98
CA LYS A 142 9.71 1.25 -8.87
C LYS A 142 10.38 2.57 -8.51
N TYR A 143 11.31 2.50 -7.56
CA TYR A 143 12.20 3.61 -7.24
C TYR A 143 13.62 3.08 -7.02
N GLY A 144 14.52 3.38 -7.93
CA GLY A 144 15.83 2.75 -7.97
C GLY A 144 15.72 1.22 -8.12
N LYS A 145 16.25 0.48 -7.16
CA LYS A 145 16.25 -0.99 -7.17
C LYS A 145 15.07 -1.62 -6.40
N GLY A 146 14.33 -0.84 -5.62
CA GLY A 146 13.25 -1.31 -4.76
C GLY A 146 11.85 -0.94 -5.25
N ASN A 147 10.88 -1.17 -4.38
CA ASN A 147 9.48 -0.90 -4.64
C ASN A 147 8.89 -0.01 -3.55
N TYR A 148 8.21 1.04 -3.96
CA TYR A 148 7.31 1.80 -3.13
C TYR A 148 5.88 1.31 -3.36
N ILE A 149 5.18 0.94 -2.30
CA ILE A 149 3.86 0.34 -2.33
C ILE A 149 2.95 1.18 -1.44
N TYR A 150 1.90 1.76 -1.99
CA TYR A 150 0.82 2.35 -1.20
C TYR A 150 -0.41 1.46 -1.29
N THR A 151 -1.02 1.19 -0.14
CA THR A 151 -2.27 0.46 -0.07
C THR A 151 -3.27 1.14 0.85
N GLY A 152 -4.47 1.37 0.33
CA GLY A 152 -5.64 1.76 1.09
C GLY A 152 -6.49 0.57 1.53
N LEU A 153 -6.11 -0.66 1.16
CA LEU A 153 -6.82 -1.87 1.58
C LEU A 153 -6.79 -2.04 3.10
N SER A 154 -7.88 -2.55 3.67
CA SER A 154 -8.12 -2.59 5.12
C SER A 154 -7.38 -3.72 5.85
N PHE A 155 -6.11 -3.96 5.55
CA PHE A 155 -5.28 -4.99 6.20
C PHE A 155 -5.35 -4.94 7.73
N PHE A 156 -5.50 -3.76 8.32
CA PHE A 156 -5.60 -3.56 9.77
C PHE A 156 -6.88 -4.20 10.39
N ARG A 157 -7.88 -4.49 9.55
CA ARG A 157 -9.09 -5.25 9.92
C ARG A 157 -8.93 -6.72 9.58
N GLU A 158 -8.50 -6.99 8.35
CA GLU A 158 -8.46 -8.32 7.75
C GLU A 158 -7.46 -9.26 8.45
N LEU A 159 -6.29 -8.72 8.83
CA LEU A 159 -5.26 -9.54 9.49
C LEU A 159 -5.67 -10.02 10.88
N PRO A 160 -6.22 -9.16 11.79
CA PRO A 160 -6.73 -9.64 13.08
C PRO A 160 -7.86 -10.67 12.96
N GLU A 161 -8.71 -10.57 11.93
CA GLU A 161 -9.80 -11.51 11.66
C GLU A 161 -9.33 -12.80 10.98
N GLY A 162 -8.06 -12.92 10.65
CA GLY A 162 -7.50 -14.15 10.07
C GLY A 162 -7.86 -14.35 8.60
N VAL A 163 -8.21 -13.31 7.86
CA VAL A 163 -8.57 -13.40 6.43
C VAL A 163 -7.37 -13.85 5.61
N SER A 164 -7.38 -15.09 5.19
CA SER A 164 -6.22 -15.75 4.55
C SER A 164 -5.74 -15.03 3.28
N GLY A 165 -6.65 -14.49 2.46
CA GLY A 165 -6.31 -13.75 1.26
C GLY A 165 -5.53 -12.46 1.54
N ALA A 166 -5.87 -11.75 2.63
CA ALA A 166 -5.14 -10.58 3.06
C ALA A 166 -3.68 -10.93 3.45
N TYR A 167 -3.46 -12.02 4.19
CA TYR A 167 -2.12 -12.50 4.52
C TYR A 167 -1.31 -12.86 3.26
N ARG A 168 -1.93 -13.52 2.29
CA ARG A 168 -1.28 -13.92 1.04
C ARG A 168 -0.86 -12.71 0.22
N LEU A 169 -1.73 -11.71 0.08
CA LEU A 169 -1.41 -10.47 -0.64
C LEU A 169 -0.33 -9.65 0.10
N LEU A 170 -0.40 -9.56 1.43
CA LEU A 170 0.64 -8.89 2.22
C LEU A 170 2.00 -9.58 2.06
N ALA A 171 2.02 -10.92 2.11
CA ALA A 171 3.24 -11.69 1.88
C ALA A 171 3.86 -11.41 0.49
N ASN A 172 3.01 -11.29 -0.54
CA ASN A 172 3.47 -10.95 -1.89
C ASN A 172 4.06 -9.52 -1.96
N MET A 173 3.47 -8.55 -1.25
CA MET A 173 4.02 -7.19 -1.17
C MET A 173 5.39 -7.17 -0.47
N ILE A 174 5.53 -7.93 0.62
CA ILE A 174 6.80 -8.06 1.35
C ILE A 174 7.87 -8.70 0.48
N ALA A 175 7.53 -9.77 -0.25
CA ALA A 175 8.46 -10.56 -1.05
C ALA A 175 8.67 -10.02 -2.47
N LEU A 176 8.08 -8.87 -2.83
CA LEU A 176 8.14 -8.36 -4.21
C LEU A 176 9.59 -8.14 -4.66
N ASP A 177 10.00 -8.84 -5.73
CA ASP A 177 11.34 -8.80 -6.30
C ASP A 177 12.50 -9.22 -5.33
N LYS A 178 12.19 -10.08 -4.35
CA LYS A 178 13.17 -10.71 -3.45
C LYS A 178 13.53 -12.11 -3.89
#